data_a8396131d6a858841cc23092b194ddce
#
_entry.id   a8396131d6a858841cc23092b194ddce
#
_cell.length_a   1.000
_cell.length_b   1.000
_cell.length_c   1.000
_cell.angle_alpha   90.00
_cell.angle_beta   90.00
_cell.angle_gamma   90.00
#
_symmetry.space_group_name_H-M   'P 1'
#
loop_
_entity.id
_entity.type
_entity.pdbx_description
1 polymer ?
#
loop_
_entity_poly.entity_id
_entity_poly.type
_entity_poly.pdbx_seq_one_letter_code
_entity_poly.pdbx_strand_id
1 'polypeptide(L)'
;MKLEIRWSETGANADSNWKWPNIEGLHDFKGKLVHSARWDQEYDFADKRVAVIGIGSSGIQIVPKLATVVKEMDCYVRTQTWISPAPGINEPTANDPEMDADYNFSEKSLEIFKDPSVLRDYRAAIMDRRIENFQRAIADSDLQKKAQEIFRKSMKGRLGDSEKGRRAAELLLPSFPVGCRRQTPGPGFLEAITQDNVEMRWDDVQSVTEKGIVTRAGEVKDYDVIVCATGFDTSFKPSFPVIGRNGTNLAEKWTSDLPKAYFGFLVPDMPNYFAFIGPNSPISNGSLVLG
;
A
#
# COMPACT_ATOMS: atom_id res chain seq x y z
N MET A 1 7.12 -26.57 35.05
CA MET A 1 7.00 -25.22 34.46
C MET A 1 5.85 -25.28 33.45
N LYS A 2 4.67 -24.73 33.77
CA LYS A 2 3.56 -24.68 32.80
C LYS A 2 3.85 -23.52 31.88
N LEU A 3 3.97 -23.81 30.59
CA LEU A 3 4.07 -22.81 29.54
C LEU A 3 2.65 -22.25 29.31
N GLU A 4 2.35 -21.07 29.82
CA GLU A 4 1.14 -20.33 29.43
C GLU A 4 1.43 -19.54 28.16
N ILE A 5 0.94 -20.02 27.03
CA ILE A 5 0.97 -19.27 25.79
C ILE A 5 -0.28 -18.39 25.78
N ARG A 6 -0.11 -17.09 26.01
CA ARG A 6 -1.18 -16.10 25.81
C ARG A 6 -1.04 -15.55 24.39
N TRP A 7 -1.98 -15.88 23.56
CA TRP A 7 -2.12 -15.24 22.26
C TRP A 7 -2.71 -13.85 22.48
N SER A 8 -1.92 -12.81 22.32
CA SER A 8 -2.48 -11.48 22.12
C SER A 8 -2.63 -11.27 20.62
N GLU A 9 -3.85 -11.21 20.15
CA GLU A 9 -4.19 -10.79 18.79
C GLU A 9 -3.95 -9.29 18.55
N THR A 10 -3.35 -8.60 19.51
CA THR A 10 -2.86 -7.25 19.30
C THR A 10 -1.66 -7.35 18.39
N GLY A 11 -1.95 -7.48 17.10
CA GLY A 11 -0.93 -7.40 16.09
C GLY A 11 -0.10 -6.15 16.33
N ALA A 12 1.12 -6.32 16.85
CA ALA A 12 2.17 -5.32 16.72
C ALA A 12 2.57 -5.28 15.23
N ASN A 13 1.56 -5.30 14.36
CA ASN A 13 1.73 -5.12 12.95
C ASN A 13 2.15 -3.67 12.73
N ALA A 14 3.14 -3.48 11.91
CA ALA A 14 3.49 -2.17 11.37
C ALA A 14 2.24 -1.39 10.88
N ASP A 15 1.17 -2.09 10.56
CA ASP A 15 -0.09 -1.56 10.07
C ASP A 15 -1.10 -1.10 11.17
N SER A 16 -0.79 -1.29 12.45
CA SER A 16 -1.68 -0.86 13.55
C SER A 16 -1.29 0.50 14.16
N ASN A 17 -0.04 0.90 14.01
CA ASN A 17 0.48 2.15 14.53
C ASN A 17 0.55 3.22 13.42
N TRP A 18 -0.52 3.97 13.25
CA TRP A 18 -0.52 5.11 12.34
C TRP A 18 -0.05 6.38 13.06
N LYS A 19 0.52 7.31 12.31
CA LYS A 19 0.89 8.64 12.80
C LYS A 19 0.70 9.67 11.71
N TRP A 20 0.43 10.90 12.12
CA TRP A 20 0.46 12.02 11.20
C TRP A 20 1.85 12.18 10.60
N PRO A 21 1.96 12.58 9.33
CA PRO A 21 3.26 12.92 8.76
C PRO A 21 3.84 14.15 9.47
N ASN A 22 5.16 14.18 9.58
CA ASN A 22 5.85 15.35 10.13
C ASN A 22 5.95 16.44 9.04
N ILE A 23 4.85 17.19 8.88
CA ILE A 23 4.74 18.32 7.97
C ILE A 23 4.45 19.55 8.83
N GLU A 24 5.26 20.60 8.65
CA GLU A 24 5.10 21.86 9.38
C GLU A 24 3.71 22.45 9.13
N GLY A 25 3.03 22.91 10.18
CA GLY A 25 1.70 23.52 10.10
C GLY A 25 0.55 22.57 9.79
N LEU A 26 0.75 21.25 9.71
CA LEU A 26 -0.30 20.29 9.33
C LEU A 26 -1.58 20.44 10.16
N HIS A 27 -1.44 20.67 11.46
CA HIS A 27 -2.56 20.82 12.41
C HIS A 27 -3.12 22.23 12.49
N ASP A 28 -2.51 23.20 11.82
CA ASP A 28 -3.04 24.57 11.70
C ASP A 28 -4.12 24.67 10.63
N PHE A 29 -4.21 23.67 9.76
CA PHE A 29 -5.20 23.60 8.69
C PHE A 29 -6.64 23.68 9.24
N LYS A 30 -7.43 24.62 8.72
CA LYS A 30 -8.82 24.86 9.16
C LYS A 30 -9.86 24.07 8.38
N GLY A 31 -9.48 23.46 7.26
CA GLY A 31 -10.32 22.53 6.53
C GLY A 31 -10.37 21.15 7.18
N LYS A 32 -10.91 20.18 6.48
CA LYS A 32 -10.97 18.80 6.96
C LYS A 32 -9.63 18.09 6.79
N LEU A 33 -9.03 17.66 7.88
CA LEU A 33 -7.82 16.82 7.88
C LEU A 33 -8.21 15.37 8.15
N VAL A 34 -7.82 14.45 7.25
CA VAL A 34 -8.14 13.01 7.33
C VAL A 34 -6.86 12.19 7.18
N HIS A 35 -6.67 11.18 8.03
CA HIS A 35 -5.67 10.15 7.80
C HIS A 35 -6.33 8.87 7.27
N SER A 36 -5.73 8.19 6.29
CA SER A 36 -6.30 6.99 5.67
C SER A 36 -6.64 5.86 6.67
N ALA A 37 -5.92 5.78 7.78
CA ALA A 37 -6.19 4.83 8.88
C ALA A 37 -7.32 5.29 9.82
N ARG A 38 -7.83 6.49 9.67
CA ARG A 38 -8.92 7.09 10.47
C ARG A 38 -9.89 7.79 9.54
N TRP A 39 -10.40 7.03 8.58
CA TRP A 39 -11.33 7.53 7.59
C TRP A 39 -12.65 7.95 8.24
N ASP A 40 -13.13 9.15 7.90
CA ASP A 40 -14.41 9.64 8.33
C ASP A 40 -15.45 9.31 7.25
N GLN A 41 -16.27 8.30 7.51
CA GLN A 41 -17.28 7.81 6.56
C GLN A 41 -18.48 8.75 6.42
N GLU A 42 -18.72 9.62 7.41
CA GLU A 42 -19.84 10.56 7.43
C GLU A 42 -19.51 11.87 6.71
N TYR A 43 -18.24 12.12 6.39
CA TYR A 43 -17.84 13.36 5.75
C TYR A 43 -18.16 13.34 4.25
N ASP A 44 -18.86 14.38 3.80
CA ASP A 44 -19.20 14.56 2.38
C ASP A 44 -18.07 15.25 1.62
N PHE A 45 -17.48 14.52 0.68
CA PHE A 45 -16.43 14.99 -0.20
C PHE A 45 -16.94 15.63 -1.50
N ALA A 46 -18.26 15.65 -1.75
CA ALA A 46 -18.81 16.20 -2.98
C ALA A 46 -18.44 17.68 -3.14
N ASP A 47 -18.07 18.04 -4.37
CA ASP A 47 -17.70 19.40 -4.78
C ASP A 47 -16.52 20.03 -3.98
N LYS A 48 -15.74 19.25 -3.26
CA LYS A 48 -14.57 19.72 -2.50
C LYS A 48 -13.30 19.76 -3.34
N ARG A 49 -12.39 20.67 -2.99
CA ARG A 49 -11.01 20.68 -3.44
C ARG A 49 -10.20 19.82 -2.47
N VAL A 50 -9.63 18.74 -2.97
CA VAL A 50 -9.00 17.71 -2.12
C VAL A 50 -7.51 17.59 -2.45
N ALA A 51 -6.66 17.60 -1.43
CA ALA A 51 -5.28 17.16 -1.54
C ALA A 51 -5.13 15.73 -0.98
N VAL A 52 -4.53 14.83 -1.73
CA VAL A 52 -4.14 13.49 -1.27
C VAL A 52 -2.62 13.42 -1.20
N ILE A 53 -2.08 13.25 0.01
CA ILE A 53 -0.63 13.15 0.24
C ILE A 53 -0.23 11.67 0.29
N GLY A 54 0.43 11.19 -0.75
CA GLY A 54 0.91 9.82 -0.89
C GLY A 54 0.04 8.93 -1.76
N ILE A 55 0.72 8.13 -2.60
CA ILE A 55 0.13 7.11 -3.47
C ILE A 55 0.65 5.70 -3.14
N GLY A 56 0.75 5.39 -1.85
CA GLY A 56 0.90 4.01 -1.38
C GLY A 56 -0.40 3.21 -1.56
N SER A 57 -0.47 2.00 -1.02
CA SER A 57 -1.66 1.13 -1.17
C SER A 57 -2.97 1.81 -0.78
N SER A 58 -2.97 2.69 0.24
CA SER A 58 -4.17 3.44 0.63
C SER A 58 -4.53 4.52 -0.39
N GLY A 59 -3.55 5.36 -0.81
CA GLY A 59 -3.79 6.42 -1.78
C GLY A 59 -4.30 5.88 -3.12
N ILE A 60 -3.71 4.79 -3.59
CA ILE A 60 -4.13 4.11 -4.83
C ILE A 60 -5.61 3.66 -4.78
N GLN A 61 -6.13 3.30 -3.62
CA GLN A 61 -7.54 2.91 -3.45
C GLN A 61 -8.47 4.11 -3.22
N ILE A 62 -7.98 5.15 -2.55
CA ILE A 62 -8.76 6.36 -2.24
C ILE A 62 -8.99 7.21 -3.49
N VAL A 63 -7.95 7.45 -4.28
CA VAL A 63 -7.97 8.35 -5.43
C VAL A 63 -9.09 8.02 -6.43
N PRO A 64 -9.27 6.78 -6.92
CA PRO A 64 -10.33 6.49 -7.88
C PRO A 64 -11.74 6.70 -7.32
N LYS A 65 -11.95 6.46 -6.02
CA LYS A 65 -13.26 6.66 -5.39
C LYS A 65 -13.57 8.15 -5.19
N LEU A 66 -12.58 8.94 -4.77
CA LEU A 66 -12.77 10.39 -4.63
C LEU A 66 -12.89 11.11 -5.97
N ALA A 67 -12.16 10.70 -7.00
CA ALA A 67 -12.18 11.33 -8.32
C ALA A 67 -13.58 11.45 -8.92
N THR A 68 -14.50 10.56 -8.55
CA THR A 68 -15.87 10.54 -9.06
C THR A 68 -16.80 11.56 -8.41
N VAL A 69 -16.42 12.16 -7.26
CA VAL A 69 -17.32 13.01 -6.47
C VAL A 69 -16.73 14.39 -6.16
N VAL A 70 -15.41 14.53 -6.16
CA VAL A 70 -14.74 15.79 -5.80
C VAL A 70 -14.77 16.79 -6.97
N LYS A 71 -14.73 18.07 -6.65
CA LYS A 71 -14.59 19.13 -7.65
C LYS A 71 -13.25 19.07 -8.36
N GLU A 72 -12.18 18.99 -7.58
CA GLU A 72 -10.80 18.82 -8.03
C GLU A 72 -9.96 18.10 -6.99
N MET A 73 -8.94 17.40 -7.43
CA MET A 73 -8.05 16.67 -6.55
C MET A 73 -6.60 16.76 -7.02
N ASP A 74 -5.70 17.10 -6.09
CA ASP A 74 -4.27 17.01 -6.31
C ASP A 74 -3.68 15.83 -5.53
N CYS A 75 -2.92 14.99 -6.23
CA CYS A 75 -2.21 13.87 -5.64
C CYS A 75 -0.73 14.21 -5.50
N TYR A 76 -0.27 14.46 -4.27
CA TYR A 76 1.13 14.75 -3.97
C TYR A 76 1.94 13.46 -3.91
N VAL A 77 2.90 13.33 -4.81
CA VAL A 77 3.66 12.09 -5.02
C VAL A 77 5.14 12.37 -4.85
N ARG A 78 5.78 11.58 -3.98
CA ARG A 78 7.23 11.65 -3.75
C ARG A 78 8.01 10.57 -4.47
N THR A 79 7.40 9.42 -4.70
CA THR A 79 8.10 8.24 -5.22
C THR A 79 7.22 7.47 -6.18
N GLN A 80 7.82 7.04 -7.27
CA GLN A 80 7.22 6.15 -8.26
C GLN A 80 6.71 4.85 -7.63
N THR A 81 5.71 4.23 -8.27
CA THR A 81 5.14 2.97 -7.79
C THR A 81 4.69 2.08 -8.93
N TRP A 82 4.91 0.77 -8.80
CA TRP A 82 4.34 -0.21 -9.70
C TRP A 82 2.87 -0.45 -9.37
N ILE A 83 2.00 -0.24 -10.34
CA ILE A 83 0.60 -0.69 -10.28
C ILE A 83 0.55 -2.04 -10.99
N SER A 84 0.12 -3.08 -10.27
CA SER A 84 0.08 -4.40 -10.89
C SER A 84 -1.02 -4.50 -11.95
N PRO A 85 -0.80 -5.29 -12.98
CA PRO A 85 -1.87 -5.70 -13.88
C PRO A 85 -3.04 -6.31 -13.09
N ALA A 86 -4.23 -6.29 -13.68
CA ALA A 86 -5.38 -6.97 -13.10
C ALA A 86 -5.03 -8.43 -12.76
N PRO A 87 -5.57 -8.97 -11.66
CA PRO A 87 -5.47 -10.39 -11.38
C PRO A 87 -5.97 -11.19 -12.59
N GLY A 88 -5.27 -12.25 -12.95
CA GLY A 88 -5.67 -13.10 -14.06
C GLY A 88 -5.06 -12.79 -15.43
N ILE A 89 -4.50 -11.61 -15.68
CA ILE A 89 -3.86 -11.32 -16.99
C ILE A 89 -2.73 -12.31 -17.30
N ASN A 90 -2.09 -12.90 -16.30
CA ASN A 90 -1.03 -13.90 -16.45
C ASN A 90 -1.31 -15.19 -15.68
N GLU A 91 -2.53 -15.40 -15.23
CA GLU A 91 -2.92 -16.58 -14.45
C GLU A 91 -4.00 -17.37 -15.21
N PRO A 92 -3.67 -18.50 -15.88
CA PRO A 92 -4.61 -19.25 -16.71
C PRO A 92 -5.85 -19.77 -15.97
N THR A 93 -5.73 -19.88 -14.63
CA THR A 93 -6.81 -20.39 -13.77
C THR A 93 -7.72 -19.29 -13.22
N ALA A 94 -7.36 -18.03 -13.43
CA ALA A 94 -8.09 -16.87 -12.94
C ALA A 94 -8.76 -16.07 -14.07
N ASN A 95 -8.83 -16.62 -15.28
CA ASN A 95 -9.56 -15.99 -16.36
C ASN A 95 -11.07 -16.10 -16.10
N ASP A 96 -11.56 -15.20 -15.26
CA ASP A 96 -12.95 -14.88 -15.21
C ASP A 96 -13.17 -13.68 -16.15
N PRO A 97 -13.64 -13.89 -17.39
CA PRO A 97 -13.84 -12.81 -18.36
C PRO A 97 -14.95 -11.85 -17.96
N GLU A 98 -15.77 -12.25 -16.99
CA GLU A 98 -16.89 -11.48 -16.45
C GLU A 98 -16.54 -10.80 -15.11
N MET A 99 -15.25 -10.83 -14.70
CA MET A 99 -14.76 -10.12 -13.52
C MET A 99 -15.00 -8.61 -13.66
N ASP A 100 -15.51 -7.98 -12.61
CA ASP A 100 -15.80 -6.55 -12.66
C ASP A 100 -14.54 -5.67 -12.59
N ALA A 101 -14.74 -4.35 -12.70
CA ALA A 101 -13.65 -3.37 -12.65
C ALA A 101 -12.93 -3.32 -11.30
N ASP A 102 -13.57 -3.74 -10.23
CA ASP A 102 -13.01 -3.84 -8.88
C ASP A 102 -12.38 -5.22 -8.60
N TYR A 103 -12.28 -6.08 -9.63
CA TYR A 103 -11.73 -7.44 -9.59
C TYR A 103 -12.54 -8.44 -8.75
N ASN A 104 -13.85 -8.24 -8.64
CA ASN A 104 -14.73 -9.22 -8.03
C ASN A 104 -15.06 -10.33 -9.05
N PHE A 105 -15.07 -11.57 -8.57
CA PHE A 105 -15.47 -12.71 -9.39
C PHE A 105 -16.93 -12.60 -9.83
N SER A 106 -17.21 -13.07 -11.04
CA SER A 106 -18.57 -13.21 -11.54
C SER A 106 -19.40 -14.19 -10.70
N GLU A 107 -20.72 -14.08 -10.75
CA GLU A 107 -21.62 -15.04 -10.08
C GLU A 107 -21.36 -16.49 -10.53
N LYS A 108 -21.03 -16.68 -11.81
CA LYS A 108 -20.70 -17.99 -12.36
C LYS A 108 -19.45 -18.59 -11.70
N SER A 109 -18.40 -17.78 -11.55
CA SER A 109 -17.17 -18.21 -10.87
C SER A 109 -17.42 -18.50 -9.38
N LEU A 110 -18.22 -17.66 -8.73
CA LEU A 110 -18.59 -17.85 -7.33
C LEU A 110 -19.40 -19.14 -7.13
N GLU A 111 -20.27 -19.49 -8.08
CA GLU A 111 -21.03 -20.76 -8.02
C GLU A 111 -20.11 -21.98 -8.15
N ILE A 112 -19.15 -21.94 -9.07
CA ILE A 112 -18.14 -23.00 -9.24
C ILE A 112 -17.30 -23.16 -7.97
N PHE A 113 -16.94 -22.07 -7.29
CA PHE A 113 -16.13 -22.09 -6.07
C PHE A 113 -16.89 -22.57 -4.81
N LYS A 114 -18.20 -22.81 -4.90
CA LYS A 114 -18.94 -23.50 -3.83
C LYS A 114 -18.48 -24.95 -3.65
N ASP A 115 -17.90 -25.57 -4.69
CA ASP A 115 -17.22 -26.85 -4.55
C ASP A 115 -15.85 -26.64 -3.86
N PRO A 116 -15.65 -27.17 -2.63
CA PRO A 116 -14.39 -26.98 -1.91
C PRO A 116 -13.17 -27.59 -2.60
N SER A 117 -13.37 -28.61 -3.45
CA SER A 117 -12.26 -29.21 -4.21
C SER A 117 -11.78 -28.28 -5.31
N VAL A 118 -12.70 -27.70 -6.07
CA VAL A 118 -12.38 -26.72 -7.12
C VAL A 118 -11.70 -25.48 -6.56
N LEU A 119 -12.23 -24.95 -5.44
CA LEU A 119 -11.63 -23.79 -4.78
C LEU A 119 -10.22 -24.08 -4.25
N ARG A 120 -9.98 -25.29 -3.72
CA ARG A 120 -8.66 -25.73 -3.26
C ARG A 120 -7.68 -25.83 -4.42
N ASP A 121 -8.07 -26.46 -5.53
CA ASP A 121 -7.22 -26.63 -6.70
C ASP A 121 -6.89 -25.27 -7.33
N TYR A 122 -7.84 -24.37 -7.40
CA TYR A 122 -7.64 -22.99 -7.83
C TYR A 122 -6.60 -22.27 -6.96
N ARG A 123 -6.73 -22.36 -5.63
CA ARG A 123 -5.76 -21.75 -4.70
C ARG A 123 -4.37 -22.38 -4.80
N ALA A 124 -4.30 -23.70 -4.93
CA ALA A 124 -3.04 -24.42 -5.11
C ALA A 124 -2.32 -23.95 -6.39
N ALA A 125 -3.02 -23.86 -7.50
CA ALA A 125 -2.46 -23.38 -8.76
C ALA A 125 -1.90 -21.93 -8.67
N ILE A 126 -2.55 -21.05 -7.93
CA ILE A 126 -2.04 -19.70 -7.65
C ILE A 126 -0.74 -19.76 -6.84
N MET A 127 -0.70 -20.60 -5.80
CA MET A 127 0.48 -20.73 -4.94
C MET A 127 1.67 -21.34 -5.67
N ASP A 128 1.46 -22.42 -6.41
CA ASP A 128 2.51 -23.08 -7.19
C ASP A 128 3.15 -22.10 -8.16
N ARG A 129 2.34 -21.33 -8.86
CA ARG A 129 2.84 -20.31 -9.78
C ARG A 129 3.63 -19.20 -9.09
N ARG A 130 3.21 -18.79 -7.87
CA ARG A 130 3.98 -17.81 -7.09
C ARG A 130 5.34 -18.36 -6.68
N ILE A 131 5.40 -19.64 -6.32
CA ILE A 131 6.65 -20.34 -5.98
C ILE A 131 7.54 -20.48 -7.21
N GLU A 132 7.01 -20.92 -8.35
CA GLU A 132 7.74 -21.03 -9.62
C GLU A 132 8.33 -19.69 -10.06
N ASN A 133 7.59 -18.60 -9.82
CA ASN A 133 8.03 -17.25 -10.16
C ASN A 133 8.98 -16.60 -9.12
N PHE A 134 9.54 -17.37 -8.16
CA PHE A 134 10.46 -16.84 -7.16
C PHE A 134 11.66 -16.10 -7.77
N GLN A 135 12.18 -16.57 -8.91
CA GLN A 135 13.28 -15.91 -9.62
C GLN A 135 12.94 -14.47 -10.05
N ARG A 136 11.67 -14.11 -10.11
CA ARG A 136 11.23 -12.72 -10.34
C ARG A 136 11.63 -11.78 -9.20
N ALA A 137 11.88 -12.31 -7.99
CA ALA A 137 12.38 -11.53 -6.87
C ALA A 137 13.90 -11.25 -6.95
N ILE A 138 14.63 -11.93 -7.85
CA ILE A 138 16.06 -11.77 -8.05
C ILE A 138 16.27 -10.60 -9.02
N ALA A 139 17.01 -9.59 -8.56
CA ALA A 139 17.36 -8.45 -9.40
C ALA A 139 18.10 -8.94 -10.68
N ASP A 140 17.81 -8.27 -11.79
CA ASP A 140 18.41 -8.53 -13.11
C ASP A 140 18.15 -9.90 -13.74
N SER A 141 17.37 -10.78 -13.11
CA SER A 141 16.94 -12.02 -13.74
C SER A 141 16.07 -11.76 -14.97
N ASP A 142 16.03 -12.71 -15.91
CA ASP A 142 15.21 -12.60 -17.11
C ASP A 142 13.71 -12.54 -16.77
N LEU A 143 13.27 -13.25 -15.72
CA LEU A 143 11.90 -13.16 -15.22
C LEU A 143 11.59 -11.78 -14.64
N GLN A 144 12.55 -11.14 -13.97
CA GLN A 144 12.38 -9.79 -13.45
C GLN A 144 12.25 -8.77 -14.59
N LYS A 145 13.11 -8.85 -15.62
CA LYS A 145 13.04 -7.98 -16.81
C LYS A 145 11.71 -8.13 -17.53
N LYS A 146 11.26 -9.38 -17.72
CA LYS A 146 9.97 -9.68 -18.33
C LYS A 146 8.81 -9.13 -17.49
N ALA A 147 8.88 -9.25 -16.17
CA ALA A 147 7.87 -8.68 -15.28
C ALA A 147 7.80 -7.15 -15.40
N GLN A 148 8.94 -6.46 -15.42
CA GLN A 148 8.98 -5.01 -15.62
C GLN A 148 8.35 -4.59 -16.96
N GLU A 149 8.61 -5.34 -18.03
CA GLU A 149 8.04 -5.08 -19.34
C GLU A 149 6.51 -5.21 -19.32
N ILE A 150 6.00 -6.31 -18.75
CA ILE A 150 4.55 -6.55 -18.58
C ILE A 150 3.89 -5.42 -17.80
N PHE A 151 4.49 -5.04 -16.67
CA PHE A 151 3.94 -3.96 -15.83
C PHE A 151 3.96 -2.61 -16.55
N ARG A 152 5.06 -2.27 -17.24
CA ARG A 152 5.15 -1.04 -18.03
C ARG A 152 4.09 -0.99 -19.13
N LYS A 153 3.93 -2.10 -19.87
CA LYS A 153 2.93 -2.21 -20.94
C LYS A 153 1.52 -2.04 -20.38
N SER A 154 1.20 -2.71 -19.27
CA SER A 154 -0.10 -2.60 -18.60
C SER A 154 -0.36 -1.17 -18.11
N MET A 155 0.59 -0.57 -17.40
CA MET A 155 0.42 0.80 -16.89
C MET A 155 0.27 1.81 -18.01
N LYS A 156 1.11 1.75 -19.06
CA LYS A 156 0.99 2.64 -20.22
C LYS A 156 -0.35 2.49 -20.93
N GLY A 157 -0.80 1.25 -21.16
CA GLY A 157 -2.09 0.98 -21.80
C GLY A 157 -3.27 1.56 -21.02
N ARG A 158 -3.23 1.49 -19.69
CA ARG A 158 -4.29 2.02 -18.83
C ARG A 158 -4.24 3.55 -18.68
N LEU A 159 -3.06 4.17 -18.72
CA LEU A 159 -2.90 5.63 -18.74
C LEU A 159 -3.35 6.24 -20.06
N GLY A 160 -3.30 5.49 -21.16
CA GLY A 160 -3.70 5.93 -22.48
C GLY A 160 -2.71 6.91 -23.12
N ASP A 161 -3.07 7.35 -24.34
CA ASP A 161 -2.19 8.13 -25.24
C ASP A 161 -2.46 9.64 -25.20
N SER A 162 -3.31 10.13 -24.26
CA SER A 162 -3.50 11.56 -24.05
C SER A 162 -2.20 12.23 -23.58
N GLU A 163 -2.05 13.53 -23.74
CA GLU A 163 -0.90 14.27 -23.24
C GLU A 163 -0.71 14.03 -21.72
N LYS A 164 -1.80 14.10 -20.96
CA LYS A 164 -1.82 13.84 -19.52
C LYS A 164 -1.41 12.40 -19.19
N GLY A 165 -1.91 11.42 -19.94
CA GLY A 165 -1.53 10.00 -19.76
C GLY A 165 -0.06 9.74 -20.06
N ARG A 166 0.49 10.31 -21.12
CA ARG A 166 1.93 10.20 -21.45
C ARG A 166 2.79 10.82 -20.36
N ARG A 167 2.46 12.06 -19.92
CA ARG A 167 3.17 12.72 -18.82
C ARG A 167 3.10 11.92 -17.52
N ALA A 168 1.93 11.38 -17.17
CA ALA A 168 1.79 10.52 -16.00
C ALA A 168 2.65 9.24 -16.12
N ALA A 169 2.74 8.64 -17.30
CA ALA A 169 3.59 7.47 -17.54
C ALA A 169 5.08 7.80 -17.35
N GLU A 170 5.56 8.93 -17.86
CA GLU A 170 6.96 9.35 -17.68
C GLU A 170 7.32 9.54 -16.20
N LEU A 171 6.41 10.11 -15.43
CA LEU A 171 6.64 10.44 -14.03
C LEU A 171 6.41 9.26 -13.08
N LEU A 172 5.42 8.40 -13.37
CA LEU A 172 4.98 7.35 -12.45
C LEU A 172 5.72 6.02 -12.61
N LEU A 173 6.21 5.71 -13.84
CA LEU A 173 6.81 4.41 -14.13
C LEU A 173 8.15 4.24 -13.41
N PRO A 174 8.30 3.23 -12.54
CA PRO A 174 9.54 3.03 -11.80
C PRO A 174 10.68 2.51 -12.66
N SER A 175 11.90 2.81 -12.21
CA SER A 175 13.14 2.19 -12.71
C SER A 175 13.58 0.98 -11.88
N PHE A 176 13.11 0.88 -10.63
CA PHE A 176 13.49 -0.22 -9.72
C PHE A 176 12.72 -1.52 -10.05
N PRO A 177 13.23 -2.70 -9.60
CA PRO A 177 12.60 -3.99 -9.85
C PRO A 177 11.16 -4.11 -9.33
N VAL A 178 10.31 -4.83 -10.07
CA VAL A 178 8.96 -5.20 -9.63
C VAL A 178 9.06 -6.08 -8.39
N GLY A 179 8.35 -5.74 -7.32
CA GLY A 179 8.40 -6.47 -6.05
C GLY A 179 9.32 -5.86 -4.99
N CYS A 180 10.15 -4.86 -5.32
CA CYS A 180 10.88 -4.07 -4.31
C CYS A 180 9.95 -3.34 -3.34
N ARG A 181 8.72 -3.13 -3.75
CA ARG A 181 7.61 -2.66 -2.92
C ARG A 181 6.43 -3.60 -3.09
N ARG A 182 5.54 -3.62 -2.11
CA ARG A 182 4.30 -4.39 -2.20
C ARG A 182 3.56 -4.02 -3.49
N GLN A 183 3.20 -5.02 -4.28
CA GLN A 183 2.42 -4.82 -5.48
C GLN A 183 0.98 -4.47 -5.09
N THR A 184 0.45 -3.42 -5.70
CA THR A 184 -0.92 -2.97 -5.48
C THR A 184 -1.67 -2.98 -6.81
N PRO A 185 -2.79 -3.69 -6.92
CA PRO A 185 -3.54 -3.79 -8.18
C PRO A 185 -4.16 -2.46 -8.61
N GLY A 186 -4.70 -1.67 -7.70
CA GLY A 186 -5.18 -0.31 -7.97
C GLY A 186 -6.22 -0.22 -9.08
N PRO A 187 -7.39 -0.90 -8.96
CA PRO A 187 -8.45 -0.77 -9.94
C PRO A 187 -8.89 0.69 -10.07
N GLY A 188 -9.04 1.18 -11.28
CA GLY A 188 -9.46 2.56 -11.56
C GLY A 188 -8.43 3.65 -11.27
N PHE A 189 -7.27 3.35 -10.61
CA PHE A 189 -6.31 4.40 -10.20
C PHE A 189 -5.63 5.09 -11.39
N LEU A 190 -5.13 4.30 -12.35
CA LEU A 190 -4.44 4.85 -13.52
C LEU A 190 -5.40 5.65 -14.42
N GLU A 191 -6.64 5.20 -14.49
CA GLU A 191 -7.71 5.89 -15.21
C GLU A 191 -8.14 7.17 -14.48
N ALA A 192 -8.19 7.15 -13.14
CA ALA A 192 -8.58 8.33 -12.35
C ALA A 192 -7.55 9.47 -12.46
N ILE A 193 -6.26 9.17 -12.42
CA ILE A 193 -5.22 10.23 -12.50
C ILE A 193 -5.11 10.89 -13.87
N THR A 194 -5.80 10.37 -14.88
CA THR A 194 -5.90 11.00 -16.21
C THR A 194 -7.17 11.82 -16.41
N GLN A 195 -8.09 11.83 -15.43
CA GLN A 195 -9.30 12.67 -15.47
C GLN A 195 -8.96 14.15 -15.34
N ASP A 196 -9.81 15.01 -15.90
CA ASP A 196 -9.57 16.46 -15.93
C ASP A 196 -9.51 17.09 -14.53
N ASN A 197 -10.29 16.56 -13.59
CA ASN A 197 -10.37 17.05 -12.22
C ASN A 197 -9.30 16.47 -11.27
N VAL A 198 -8.37 15.64 -11.76
CA VAL A 198 -7.28 15.06 -10.95
C VAL A 198 -5.93 15.47 -11.47
N GLU A 199 -5.05 15.99 -10.64
CA GLU A 199 -3.69 16.38 -11.02
C GLU A 199 -2.65 15.67 -10.15
N MET A 200 -1.59 15.17 -10.80
CA MET A 200 -0.44 14.56 -10.13
C MET A 200 0.62 15.63 -9.84
N ARG A 201 0.92 15.84 -8.57
CA ARG A 201 1.93 16.80 -8.09
C ARG A 201 3.20 16.07 -7.66
N TRP A 202 4.28 16.30 -8.38
CA TRP A 202 5.60 15.72 -8.11
C TRP A 202 6.50 16.65 -7.29
N ASP A 203 5.90 17.60 -6.64
CA ASP A 203 6.59 18.51 -5.75
C ASP A 203 6.37 18.10 -4.29
N ASP A 204 7.43 18.21 -3.49
CA ASP A 204 7.35 17.90 -2.07
C ASP A 204 6.48 18.93 -1.34
N VAL A 205 5.61 18.43 -0.48
CA VAL A 205 4.90 19.27 0.49
C VAL A 205 5.91 19.79 1.51
N GLN A 206 6.10 21.09 1.55
CA GLN A 206 6.99 21.77 2.49
C GLN A 206 6.27 22.00 3.82
N SER A 207 5.11 22.66 3.74
CA SER A 207 4.31 23.01 4.91
C SER A 207 2.82 23.07 4.56
N VAL A 208 2.00 23.13 5.59
CA VAL A 208 0.56 23.35 5.49
C VAL A 208 0.22 24.66 6.20
N THR A 209 -0.67 25.43 5.59
CA THR A 209 -1.21 26.67 6.15
C THR A 209 -2.64 26.44 6.64
N GLU A 210 -3.25 27.46 7.22
CA GLU A 210 -4.68 27.41 7.61
C GLU A 210 -5.60 27.05 6.41
N LYS A 211 -5.19 27.33 5.17
CA LYS A 211 -6.03 27.17 3.98
C LYS A 211 -5.60 26.08 3.01
N GLY A 212 -4.35 25.62 3.07
CA GLY A 212 -3.86 24.67 2.08
C GLY A 212 -2.39 24.31 2.23
N ILE A 213 -1.79 23.91 1.11
CA ILE A 213 -0.44 23.35 1.04
C ILE A 213 0.51 24.34 0.38
N VAL A 214 1.73 24.43 0.92
CA VAL A 214 2.89 25.10 0.33
C VAL A 214 3.88 24.03 -0.11
N THR A 215 4.27 24.05 -1.38
CA THR A 215 5.27 23.12 -1.92
C THR A 215 6.69 23.70 -1.77
N ARG A 216 7.72 22.85 -1.94
CA ARG A 216 9.12 23.31 -1.95
C ARG A 216 9.44 24.29 -3.05
N ALA A 217 8.73 24.23 -4.18
CA ALA A 217 8.86 25.20 -5.25
C ALA A 217 8.24 26.58 -4.90
N GLY A 218 7.58 26.68 -3.73
CA GLY A 218 6.91 27.91 -3.28
C GLY A 218 5.49 28.07 -3.83
N GLU A 219 4.95 27.08 -4.52
CA GLU A 219 3.55 27.10 -4.96
C GLU A 219 2.63 26.95 -3.74
N VAL A 220 1.60 27.78 -3.67
CA VAL A 220 0.56 27.74 -2.62
C VAL A 220 -0.77 27.39 -3.26
N LYS A 221 -1.43 26.35 -2.74
CA LYS A 221 -2.77 25.96 -3.21
C LYS A 221 -3.70 25.69 -2.04
N ASP A 222 -4.90 26.29 -2.12
CA ASP A 222 -5.95 26.14 -1.11
C ASP A 222 -6.77 24.89 -1.34
N TYR A 223 -7.14 24.21 -0.25
CA TYR A 223 -7.95 23.01 -0.23
C TYR A 223 -9.05 23.08 0.82
N ASP A 224 -10.11 22.32 0.60
CA ASP A 224 -11.18 22.12 1.59
C ASP A 224 -10.88 20.89 2.45
N VAL A 225 -10.12 19.93 1.90
CA VAL A 225 -9.75 18.68 2.56
C VAL A 225 -8.30 18.31 2.26
N ILE A 226 -7.57 17.86 3.28
CA ILE A 226 -6.28 17.20 3.13
C ILE A 226 -6.38 15.75 3.63
N VAL A 227 -6.11 14.79 2.75
CA VAL A 227 -6.08 13.36 3.04
C VAL A 227 -4.62 12.89 3.14
N CYS A 228 -4.19 12.49 4.33
CA CYS A 228 -2.88 11.91 4.55
C CYS A 228 -2.93 10.38 4.32
N ALA A 229 -2.51 9.93 3.12
CA ALA A 229 -2.29 8.53 2.79
C ALA A 229 -0.81 8.15 2.99
N THR A 230 -0.23 8.60 4.09
CA THR A 230 1.21 8.60 4.37
C THR A 230 1.71 7.33 5.06
N GLY A 231 0.82 6.37 5.31
CA GLY A 231 1.16 5.05 5.81
C GLY A 231 1.25 4.95 7.34
N PHE A 232 1.93 3.91 7.78
CA PHE A 232 1.99 3.48 9.17
C PHE A 232 3.42 3.54 9.70
N ASP A 233 3.58 3.41 11.02
CA ASP A 233 4.88 3.29 11.66
C ASP A 233 5.45 1.88 11.43
N THR A 234 6.49 1.77 10.63
CA THR A 234 7.18 0.52 10.30
C THR A 234 8.34 0.21 11.24
N SER A 235 8.43 0.88 12.38
CA SER A 235 9.54 0.71 13.34
C SER A 235 9.48 -0.59 14.13
N PHE A 236 8.45 -1.40 13.97
CA PHE A 236 8.16 -2.61 14.76
C PHE A 236 8.02 -2.36 16.27
N LYS A 237 8.04 -1.13 16.73
CA LYS A 237 7.89 -0.81 18.16
C LYS A 237 6.51 -1.18 18.64
N PRO A 238 6.39 -1.98 19.72
CA PRO A 238 5.10 -2.24 20.32
C PRO A 238 4.47 -0.93 20.82
N SER A 239 3.15 -0.79 20.67
CA SER A 239 2.38 0.34 21.23
C SER A 239 2.12 0.22 22.72
N PHE A 240 2.51 -0.88 23.33
CA PHE A 240 2.39 -1.18 24.77
C PHE A 240 3.73 -1.68 25.32
N PRO A 241 3.99 -1.58 26.63
CA PRO A 241 5.23 -2.05 27.23
C PRO A 241 5.38 -3.56 27.09
N VAL A 242 6.48 -4.00 26.49
CA VAL A 242 6.91 -5.43 26.46
C VAL A 242 8.22 -5.46 27.23
N ILE A 243 8.15 -6.03 28.45
CA ILE A 243 9.29 -6.07 29.37
C ILE A 243 9.87 -7.47 29.38
N GLY A 244 11.11 -7.59 28.99
CA GLY A 244 11.86 -8.84 28.93
C GLY A 244 12.78 -9.05 30.13
N ARG A 245 13.83 -9.85 29.91
CA ARG A 245 14.85 -10.12 30.95
C ARG A 245 15.53 -8.83 31.42
N ASN A 246 15.88 -8.78 32.69
CA ASN A 246 16.57 -7.65 33.31
C ASN A 246 15.84 -6.30 33.20
N GLY A 247 14.51 -6.32 33.01
CA GLY A 247 13.71 -5.12 32.87
C GLY A 247 13.85 -4.44 31.50
N THR A 248 14.39 -5.11 30.48
CA THR A 248 14.54 -4.54 29.15
C THR A 248 13.18 -4.23 28.53
N ASN A 249 12.93 -2.96 28.22
CA ASN A 249 11.74 -2.52 27.48
C ASN A 249 12.01 -2.61 25.97
N LEU A 250 11.21 -3.39 25.26
CA LEU A 250 11.39 -3.64 23.83
C LEU A 250 11.22 -2.37 22.99
N ALA A 251 10.27 -1.52 23.32
CA ALA A 251 10.05 -0.26 22.60
C ALA A 251 11.25 0.69 22.73
N GLU A 252 11.86 0.78 23.91
CA GLU A 252 13.07 1.57 24.15
C GLU A 252 14.26 0.98 23.40
N LYS A 253 14.46 -0.34 23.50
CA LYS A 253 15.52 -1.07 22.80
C LYS A 253 15.45 -0.82 21.29
N TRP A 254 14.28 -0.91 20.67
CA TRP A 254 14.09 -0.67 19.25
C TRP A 254 14.00 0.81 18.86
N THR A 255 14.13 1.70 19.83
CA THR A 255 14.34 3.14 19.59
C THR A 255 15.81 3.48 19.45
N SER A 256 16.66 2.86 20.28
CA SER A 256 18.12 3.07 20.28
C SER A 256 18.82 2.21 19.22
N ASP A 257 18.31 1.00 18.96
CA ASP A 257 18.88 0.05 18.01
C ASP A 257 17.92 -0.27 16.87
N LEU A 258 18.46 -0.74 15.74
CA LEU A 258 17.62 -1.30 14.67
C LEU A 258 16.88 -2.54 15.20
N PRO A 259 15.57 -2.64 14.95
CA PRO A 259 14.80 -3.83 15.30
C PRO A 259 15.41 -5.09 14.73
N LYS A 260 15.58 -6.12 15.56
CA LYS A 260 16.16 -7.41 15.17
C LYS A 260 15.36 -8.57 15.76
N ALA A 261 15.12 -9.58 14.94
CA ALA A 261 14.56 -10.84 15.39
C ALA A 261 15.27 -12.01 14.69
N TYR A 262 15.58 -13.08 15.44
CA TYR A 262 16.15 -14.29 14.88
C TYR A 262 15.08 -15.00 14.04
N PHE A 263 15.39 -15.26 12.76
CA PHE A 263 14.44 -15.74 11.75
C PHE A 263 13.19 -14.87 11.58
N GLY A 264 13.25 -13.58 11.95
CA GLY A 264 12.05 -12.73 11.93
C GLY A 264 10.97 -13.11 12.97
N PHE A 265 11.34 -13.90 13.98
CA PHE A 265 10.39 -14.56 14.87
C PHE A 265 10.76 -14.43 16.36
N LEU A 266 12.02 -14.73 16.73
CA LEU A 266 12.46 -14.71 18.12
C LEU A 266 13.19 -13.40 18.43
N VAL A 267 12.71 -12.71 19.45
CA VAL A 267 13.28 -11.42 19.86
C VAL A 267 14.28 -11.63 21.01
N PRO A 268 15.53 -11.18 20.88
CA PRO A 268 16.53 -11.29 21.95
C PRO A 268 16.06 -10.61 23.24
N ASP A 269 16.34 -11.25 24.38
CA ASP A 269 15.96 -10.84 25.75
C ASP A 269 14.46 -10.85 26.07
N MET A 270 13.64 -11.34 25.13
CA MET A 270 12.18 -11.42 25.31
C MET A 270 11.74 -12.89 25.34
N PRO A 271 11.97 -13.63 26.46
CA PRO A 271 11.55 -15.03 26.55
C PRO A 271 10.02 -15.13 26.44
N ASN A 272 9.56 -16.13 25.70
CA ASN A 272 8.11 -16.38 25.47
C ASN A 272 7.39 -15.26 24.66
N TYR A 273 8.13 -14.36 24.02
CA TYR A 273 7.61 -13.38 23.09
C TYR A 273 8.04 -13.74 21.66
N PHE A 274 7.05 -13.88 20.79
CA PHE A 274 7.24 -14.26 19.39
C PHE A 274 6.67 -13.18 18.49
N ALA A 275 7.47 -12.70 17.55
CA ALA A 275 7.06 -11.71 16.55
C ALA A 275 6.82 -12.40 15.22
N PHE A 276 5.59 -12.73 14.89
CA PHE A 276 5.26 -13.26 13.56
C PHE A 276 5.44 -12.15 12.52
N ILE A 277 6.19 -12.47 11.46
CA ILE A 277 6.57 -11.48 10.43
C ILE A 277 7.28 -10.28 11.07
N GLY A 278 8.11 -10.56 12.06
CA GLY A 278 8.88 -9.56 12.78
C GLY A 278 10.05 -9.00 11.96
N PRO A 279 10.88 -8.17 12.60
CA PRO A 279 12.08 -7.62 11.96
C PRO A 279 12.95 -8.70 11.33
N ASN A 280 13.51 -8.41 10.16
CA ASN A 280 14.32 -9.35 9.38
C ASN A 280 13.58 -10.60 8.87
N SER A 281 12.26 -10.58 8.83
CA SER A 281 11.49 -11.67 8.24
C SER A 281 11.80 -11.78 6.74
N PRO A 282 12.18 -12.99 6.24
CA PRO A 282 12.62 -13.17 4.86
C PRO A 282 11.45 -13.28 3.86
N ILE A 283 10.34 -12.58 4.08
CA ILE A 283 9.17 -12.69 3.22
C ILE A 283 9.36 -11.86 1.98
N SER A 284 9.73 -12.51 0.90
CA SER A 284 9.82 -11.93 -0.43
C SER A 284 8.82 -12.51 -1.42
N ASN A 285 8.21 -13.66 -1.08
CA ASN A 285 7.28 -14.37 -1.97
C ASN A 285 6.26 -15.19 -1.14
N GLY A 286 5.09 -15.45 -1.72
CA GLY A 286 4.05 -16.24 -1.10
C GLY A 286 3.01 -15.44 -0.32
N SER A 287 2.10 -16.16 0.34
CA SER A 287 1.05 -15.57 1.18
C SER A 287 1.43 -15.67 2.66
N LEU A 288 1.19 -14.59 3.40
CA LEU A 288 1.35 -14.54 4.86
C LEU A 288 0.34 -15.44 5.61
N VAL A 289 -0.74 -15.81 4.93
CA VAL A 289 -1.89 -16.55 5.51
C VAL A 289 -1.71 -18.07 5.40
N LEU A 290 -0.73 -18.54 4.64
CA LEU A 290 -0.50 -19.97 4.36
C LEU A 290 0.81 -20.50 4.94
N GLY A 291 1.36 -19.80 5.93
CA GLY A 291 2.51 -20.28 6.71
C GLY A 291 2.08 -21.09 7.93
#